data_8ddab08aa26c3a5f7d322bd36e455928
#
_entry.id   8ddab08aa26c3a5f7d322bd36e455928
#
_cell.length_a   1.000
_cell.length_b   1.000
_cell.length_c   1.000
_cell.angle_alpha   90.00
_cell.angle_beta   90.00
_cell.angle_gamma   90.00
#
_symmetry.space_group_name_H-M   'P 1'
#
loop_
_entity.id
_entity.type
_entity.pdbx_description
1 polymer ?
#
loop_
_entity_poly.entity_id
_entity_poly.type
_entity_poly.pdbx_seq_one_letter_code
_entity_poly.pdbx_strand_id
1 'polypeptide(L)'
;MLKHRIFAGLLTLSAIAATPAAFAQTTPDYAAIVAAPDRSDADRKLDTNRAPAQWLAFIGAKPGMKILDIFAVYGWKAELLARAAAPGGKVYAQNSEAGFARVKDRLDARLKAPAAANIVSVVRPFEDPAPPDMHDFDLVTFFYAYHDVTYLGVDRAKMIKAFYDALKPGGELVVGDYSAKPGAGTSDVKTLHRSDEALDRSEIEAAGFKFIDRGDFLHVAGDARDAPSHSAAQPVDIYLLKFRKPG
;
A
#
# COMPACT_ATOMS: atom_id res chain seq x y z
N MET A 1 9.42 6.17 -84.54
CA MET A 1 9.18 6.94 -83.28
C MET A 1 8.44 6.06 -82.29
N LEU A 2 9.18 5.47 -81.32
CA LEU A 2 8.64 4.51 -80.38
C LEU A 2 8.46 5.23 -79.03
N LYS A 3 7.21 5.41 -78.56
CA LYS A 3 6.91 6.06 -77.28
C LYS A 3 6.94 5.03 -76.14
N HIS A 4 7.92 5.13 -75.28
CA HIS A 4 8.01 4.37 -74.01
C HIS A 4 7.03 4.96 -72.99
N ARG A 5 6.09 4.17 -72.50
CA ARG A 5 5.23 4.48 -71.33
C ARG A 5 5.92 3.87 -70.10
N ILE A 6 6.34 4.72 -69.17
CA ILE A 6 6.81 4.31 -67.86
C ILE A 6 5.60 4.15 -66.94
N PHE A 7 5.37 2.93 -66.42
CA PHE A 7 4.36 2.67 -65.39
C PHE A 7 5.05 2.82 -64.03
N ALA A 8 4.68 3.84 -63.27
CA ALA A 8 5.08 4.01 -61.89
C ALA A 8 4.10 3.21 -61.01
N GLY A 9 4.58 2.09 -60.45
CA GLY A 9 3.85 1.31 -59.44
C GLY A 9 3.96 1.96 -58.08
N LEU A 10 2.86 2.41 -57.49
CA LEU A 10 2.75 2.86 -56.12
C LEU A 10 2.71 1.65 -55.19
N LEU A 11 3.79 1.40 -54.43
CA LEU A 11 3.77 0.46 -53.31
C LEU A 11 3.16 1.15 -52.10
N THR A 12 1.97 0.77 -51.71
CA THR A 12 1.36 1.18 -50.44
C THR A 12 1.88 0.26 -49.32
N LEU A 13 2.72 0.81 -48.44
CA LEU A 13 3.14 0.14 -47.22
C LEU A 13 2.01 0.26 -46.19
N SER A 14 1.29 -0.85 -45.91
CA SER A 14 0.30 -0.92 -44.83
C SER A 14 1.04 -1.14 -43.53
N ALA A 15 1.14 -0.11 -42.69
CA ALA A 15 1.62 -0.22 -41.32
C ALA A 15 0.56 -0.95 -40.47
N ILE A 16 0.86 -2.17 -40.06
CA ILE A 16 0.06 -2.90 -39.07
C ILE A 16 0.39 -2.28 -37.70
N ALA A 17 -0.52 -1.46 -37.19
CA ALA A 17 -0.45 -0.99 -35.80
C ALA A 17 -0.77 -2.17 -34.87
N ALA A 18 0.26 -2.71 -34.21
CA ALA A 18 0.07 -3.68 -33.14
C ALA A 18 -0.56 -2.95 -31.94
N THR A 19 -1.84 -3.18 -31.69
CA THR A 19 -2.50 -2.79 -30.44
C THR A 19 -1.86 -3.58 -29.30
N PRO A 20 -1.38 -2.91 -28.21
CA PRO A 20 -0.91 -3.63 -27.05
C PRO A 20 -2.06 -4.45 -26.48
N ALA A 21 -1.86 -5.76 -26.36
CA ALA A 21 -2.81 -6.64 -25.70
C ALA A 21 -2.96 -6.17 -24.26
N ALA A 22 -4.14 -5.65 -23.92
CA ALA A 22 -4.51 -5.39 -22.54
C ALA A 22 -4.58 -6.76 -21.84
N PHE A 23 -3.54 -7.11 -21.10
CA PHE A 23 -3.59 -8.26 -20.21
C PHE A 23 -4.72 -8.02 -19.22
N ALA A 24 -5.77 -8.84 -19.27
CA ALA A 24 -6.78 -8.86 -18.23
C ALA A 24 -6.04 -9.13 -16.92
N GLN A 25 -6.05 -8.16 -16.00
CA GLN A 25 -5.40 -8.28 -14.70
C GLN A 25 -6.13 -9.36 -13.91
N THR A 26 -5.61 -10.58 -13.93
CA THR A 26 -6.13 -11.67 -13.12
C THR A 26 -5.84 -11.38 -11.63
N THR A 27 -6.83 -11.61 -10.79
CA THR A 27 -6.62 -11.52 -9.33
C THR A 27 -5.61 -12.59 -8.92
N PRO A 28 -4.52 -12.23 -8.20
CA PRO A 28 -3.55 -13.19 -7.73
C PRO A 28 -4.14 -14.20 -6.76
N ASP A 29 -3.56 -15.40 -6.70
CA ASP A 29 -3.81 -16.32 -5.59
C ASP A 29 -3.06 -15.82 -4.35
N TYR A 30 -3.75 -15.02 -3.53
CA TYR A 30 -3.17 -14.45 -2.32
C TYR A 30 -2.81 -15.51 -1.28
N ALA A 31 -3.51 -16.64 -1.24
CA ALA A 31 -3.18 -17.75 -0.35
C ALA A 31 -1.84 -18.38 -0.75
N ALA A 32 -1.61 -18.59 -2.05
CA ALA A 32 -0.32 -19.07 -2.56
C ALA A 32 0.83 -18.08 -2.29
N ILE A 33 0.58 -16.76 -2.43
CA ILE A 33 1.56 -15.72 -2.08
C ILE A 33 1.98 -15.82 -0.61
N VAL A 34 1.03 -15.98 0.30
CA VAL A 34 1.27 -16.09 1.75
C VAL A 34 1.98 -17.40 2.09
N ALA A 35 1.62 -18.49 1.40
CA ALA A 35 2.22 -19.81 1.60
C ALA A 35 3.59 -20.00 0.94
N ALA A 36 4.09 -19.01 0.18
CA ALA A 36 5.34 -19.13 -0.59
C ALA A 36 6.50 -19.63 0.28
N PRO A 37 7.23 -20.71 -0.13
CA PRO A 37 8.20 -21.41 0.73
C PRO A 37 9.42 -20.56 1.10
N ASP A 38 9.72 -19.55 0.33
CA ASP A 38 10.86 -18.64 0.51
C ASP A 38 10.58 -17.47 1.47
N ARG A 39 9.38 -17.40 2.07
CA ARG A 39 9.07 -16.42 3.13
C ARG A 39 9.72 -16.82 4.44
N SER A 40 10.19 -15.83 5.21
CA SER A 40 10.86 -16.07 6.50
C SER A 40 9.91 -16.59 7.58
N ASP A 41 10.44 -17.39 8.51
CA ASP A 41 9.67 -17.84 9.67
C ASP A 41 9.24 -16.68 10.58
N ALA A 42 10.03 -15.61 10.63
CA ALA A 42 9.66 -14.40 11.36
C ALA A 42 8.42 -13.73 10.77
N ASP A 43 8.31 -13.70 9.44
CA ASP A 43 7.12 -13.16 8.76
C ASP A 43 5.90 -14.06 8.95
N ARG A 44 6.07 -15.39 8.89
CA ARG A 44 4.98 -16.35 9.14
C ARG A 44 4.41 -16.23 10.56
N LYS A 45 5.25 -15.91 11.55
CA LYS A 45 4.78 -15.62 12.92
C LYS A 45 3.88 -14.40 12.99
N LEU A 46 4.18 -13.37 12.18
CA LEU A 46 3.33 -12.17 12.08
C LEU A 46 1.98 -12.47 11.40
N ASP A 47 1.97 -13.40 10.45
CA ASP A 47 0.77 -13.75 9.70
C ASP A 47 -0.37 -14.25 10.61
N THR A 48 -0.04 -14.88 11.73
CA THR A 48 -1.01 -15.45 12.68
C THR A 48 -2.05 -14.42 13.15
N ASN A 49 -1.64 -13.15 13.32
CA ASN A 49 -2.50 -12.09 13.86
C ASN A 49 -2.85 -11.02 12.80
N ARG A 50 -2.48 -11.23 11.52
CA ARG A 50 -2.59 -10.21 10.48
C ARG A 50 -3.38 -10.64 9.26
N ALA A 51 -3.80 -11.90 9.20
CA ALA A 51 -4.61 -12.48 8.12
C ALA A 51 -4.18 -12.01 6.71
N PRO A 52 -2.91 -12.21 6.30
CA PRO A 52 -2.33 -11.52 5.15
C PRO A 52 -3.01 -11.85 3.81
N ALA A 53 -3.58 -13.01 3.63
CA ALA A 53 -4.32 -13.34 2.40
C ALA A 53 -5.62 -12.52 2.29
N GLN A 54 -6.37 -12.37 3.39
CA GLN A 54 -7.57 -11.54 3.46
C GLN A 54 -7.20 -10.05 3.34
N TRP A 55 -6.07 -9.66 3.95
CA TRP A 55 -5.53 -8.31 3.85
C TRP A 55 -5.19 -7.95 2.39
N LEU A 56 -4.47 -8.83 1.65
CA LEU A 56 -4.17 -8.63 0.23
C LEU A 56 -5.43 -8.57 -0.63
N ALA A 57 -6.42 -9.43 -0.33
CA ALA A 57 -7.70 -9.44 -1.04
C ALA A 57 -8.47 -8.13 -0.83
N PHE A 58 -8.53 -7.64 0.41
CA PHE A 58 -9.15 -6.36 0.74
C PHE A 58 -8.45 -5.18 0.05
N ILE A 59 -7.13 -5.13 0.09
CA ILE A 59 -6.33 -4.12 -0.60
C ILE A 59 -6.55 -4.17 -2.12
N GLY A 60 -6.68 -5.38 -2.67
CA GLY A 60 -6.86 -5.58 -4.10
C GLY A 60 -5.58 -5.36 -4.92
N ALA A 61 -4.40 -5.63 -4.33
CA ALA A 61 -3.12 -5.53 -5.04
C ALA A 61 -3.07 -6.52 -6.22
N LYS A 62 -2.68 -6.04 -7.41
CA LYS A 62 -2.73 -6.80 -8.66
C LYS A 62 -1.44 -6.61 -9.48
N PRO A 63 -1.12 -7.56 -10.38
CA PRO A 63 0.00 -7.42 -11.30
C PRO A 63 0.00 -6.08 -12.04
N GLY A 64 1.18 -5.49 -12.20
CA GLY A 64 1.38 -4.23 -12.89
C GLY A 64 1.14 -2.97 -12.04
N MET A 65 0.60 -3.08 -10.83
CA MET A 65 0.33 -1.92 -9.98
C MET A 65 1.60 -1.23 -9.49
N LYS A 66 1.52 0.10 -9.41
CA LYS A 66 2.49 0.99 -8.77
C LYS A 66 1.96 1.34 -7.38
N ILE A 67 2.61 0.84 -6.35
CA ILE A 67 2.15 0.88 -4.96
C ILE A 67 3.12 1.70 -4.10
N LEU A 68 2.60 2.60 -3.27
CA LEU A 68 3.35 3.31 -2.24
C LEU A 68 2.94 2.76 -0.87
N ASP A 69 3.84 1.99 -0.23
CA ASP A 69 3.64 1.44 1.11
C ASP A 69 4.27 2.37 2.14
N ILE A 70 3.43 3.13 2.82
CA ILE A 70 3.83 4.09 3.85
C ILE A 70 4.14 3.36 5.15
N PHE A 71 5.22 3.77 5.81
CA PHE A 71 5.71 3.12 7.03
C PHE A 71 5.95 1.62 6.82
N ALA A 72 6.76 1.31 5.81
CA ALA A 72 7.05 -0.07 5.40
C ALA A 72 7.83 -0.85 6.47
N VAL A 73 8.48 -0.13 7.39
CA VAL A 73 9.33 -0.68 8.45
C VAL A 73 10.42 -1.57 7.83
N TYR A 74 10.52 -2.83 8.21
CA TYR A 74 11.46 -3.82 7.64
C TYR A 74 10.88 -4.60 6.44
N GLY A 75 9.72 -4.16 5.89
CA GLY A 75 9.22 -4.60 4.59
C GLY A 75 8.35 -5.85 4.58
N TRP A 76 7.76 -6.30 5.71
CA TRP A 76 6.81 -7.43 5.71
C TRP A 76 5.63 -7.21 4.76
N LYS A 77 4.98 -6.03 4.86
CA LYS A 77 3.89 -5.64 3.96
C LYS A 77 4.38 -5.47 2.52
N ALA A 78 5.49 -4.74 2.37
CA ALA A 78 6.06 -4.43 1.07
C ALA A 78 6.38 -5.69 0.26
N GLU A 79 6.88 -6.77 0.88
CA GLU A 79 7.15 -8.04 0.19
C GLU A 79 5.86 -8.72 -0.28
N LEU A 80 4.82 -8.77 0.53
CA LEU A 80 3.52 -9.32 0.14
C LEU A 80 2.91 -8.54 -1.02
N LEU A 81 2.95 -7.21 -0.96
CA LEU A 81 2.50 -6.32 -2.03
C LEU A 81 3.33 -6.50 -3.30
N ALA A 82 4.66 -6.67 -3.18
CA ALA A 82 5.56 -6.88 -4.31
C ALA A 82 5.27 -8.19 -5.05
N ARG A 83 5.01 -9.26 -4.30
CA ARG A 83 4.58 -10.55 -4.87
C ARG A 83 3.23 -10.43 -5.59
N ALA A 84 2.28 -9.70 -5.02
CA ALA A 84 0.97 -9.49 -5.63
C ALA A 84 1.03 -8.56 -6.85
N ALA A 85 1.91 -7.57 -6.86
CA ALA A 85 2.10 -6.65 -7.96
C ALA A 85 2.94 -7.22 -9.12
N ALA A 86 3.63 -8.33 -8.91
CA ALA A 86 4.38 -9.02 -9.97
C ALA A 86 3.44 -9.81 -10.92
N PRO A 87 3.77 -9.89 -12.21
CA PRO A 87 4.82 -9.16 -12.91
C PRO A 87 4.45 -7.71 -13.22
N GLY A 88 5.46 -6.89 -13.48
CA GLY A 88 5.32 -5.54 -14.06
C GLY A 88 5.04 -4.43 -13.05
N GLY A 89 4.56 -4.73 -11.83
CA GLY A 89 4.33 -3.74 -10.80
C GLY A 89 5.56 -3.43 -9.96
N LYS A 90 5.50 -2.32 -9.20
CA LYS A 90 6.55 -1.88 -8.28
C LYS A 90 5.96 -1.42 -6.95
N VAL A 91 6.68 -1.68 -5.86
CA VAL A 91 6.34 -1.21 -4.52
C VAL A 91 7.42 -0.24 -4.03
N TYR A 92 7.01 0.94 -3.65
CA TYR A 92 7.85 1.97 -3.05
C TYR A 92 7.64 1.90 -1.54
N ALA A 93 8.62 1.32 -0.85
CA ALA A 93 8.58 1.05 0.59
C ALA A 93 9.12 2.28 1.34
N GLN A 94 8.23 3.17 1.78
CA GLN A 94 8.59 4.42 2.44
C GLN A 94 8.82 4.19 3.94
N ASN A 95 9.87 4.82 4.45
CA ASN A 95 10.14 5.04 5.86
C ASN A 95 10.61 6.48 6.08
N SER A 96 10.31 7.06 7.23
CA SER A 96 10.95 8.31 7.64
C SER A 96 12.43 8.07 7.93
N GLU A 97 13.25 9.12 7.94
CA GLU A 97 14.68 9.00 8.22
C GLU A 97 14.95 8.31 9.57
N ALA A 98 14.26 8.74 10.63
CA ALA A 98 14.38 8.13 11.96
C ALA A 98 13.87 6.68 12.00
N GLY A 99 12.80 6.37 11.25
CA GLY A 99 12.27 5.01 11.10
C GLY A 99 13.25 4.12 10.36
N PHE A 100 13.77 4.59 9.23
CA PHE A 100 14.74 3.86 8.41
C PHE A 100 16.01 3.51 9.20
N ALA A 101 16.57 4.46 9.96
CA ALA A 101 17.76 4.21 10.75
C ALA A 101 17.62 3.02 11.73
N ARG A 102 16.40 2.77 12.22
CA ARG A 102 16.12 1.66 13.15
C ARG A 102 15.98 0.29 12.46
N VAL A 103 15.63 0.28 11.19
CA VAL A 103 15.26 -0.95 10.46
C VAL A 103 16.16 -1.26 9.28
N LYS A 104 17.12 -0.38 8.99
CA LYS A 104 17.99 -0.41 7.81
C LYS A 104 18.55 -1.80 7.51
N ASP A 105 19.21 -2.42 8.47
CA ASP A 105 19.90 -3.69 8.24
C ASP A 105 18.91 -4.83 7.89
N ARG A 106 17.76 -4.84 8.52
CA ARG A 106 16.70 -5.82 8.24
C ARG A 106 16.04 -5.59 6.88
N LEU A 107 15.79 -4.32 6.53
CA LEU A 107 15.23 -3.96 5.24
C LEU A 107 16.24 -4.25 4.12
N ASP A 108 17.51 -3.86 4.28
CA ASP A 108 18.57 -4.12 3.30
C ASP A 108 18.77 -5.64 3.08
N ALA A 109 18.68 -6.43 4.15
CA ALA A 109 18.74 -7.89 4.02
C ALA A 109 17.55 -8.44 3.21
N ARG A 110 16.33 -7.94 3.46
CA ARG A 110 15.13 -8.33 2.71
C ARG A 110 15.23 -7.96 1.23
N LEU A 111 15.73 -6.77 0.92
CA LEU A 111 15.85 -6.28 -0.46
C LEU A 111 16.81 -7.08 -1.34
N LYS A 112 17.65 -7.95 -0.74
CA LYS A 112 18.51 -8.88 -1.48
C LYS A 112 17.77 -10.14 -1.95
N ALA A 113 16.57 -10.41 -1.42
CA ALA A 113 15.81 -11.60 -1.80
C ALA A 113 15.17 -11.41 -3.20
N PRO A 114 15.11 -12.48 -4.02
CA PRO A 114 14.46 -12.41 -5.34
C PRO A 114 13.01 -11.91 -5.29
N ALA A 115 12.27 -12.25 -4.23
CA ALA A 115 10.89 -11.81 -4.01
C ALA A 115 10.74 -10.30 -3.77
N ALA A 116 11.83 -9.62 -3.47
CA ALA A 116 11.87 -8.17 -3.25
C ALA A 116 12.42 -7.38 -4.46
N ALA A 117 12.69 -8.04 -5.60
CA ALA A 117 13.33 -7.42 -6.76
C ALA A 117 12.58 -6.21 -7.34
N ASN A 118 11.27 -6.10 -7.10
CA ASN A 118 10.44 -4.98 -7.50
C ASN A 118 10.10 -4.03 -6.34
N ILE A 119 10.83 -4.08 -5.22
CA ILE A 119 10.72 -3.13 -4.11
C ILE A 119 11.79 -2.06 -4.24
N VAL A 120 11.39 -0.81 -4.08
CA VAL A 120 12.26 0.37 -4.02
C VAL A 120 12.17 0.96 -2.62
N SER A 121 13.28 1.00 -1.90
CA SER A 121 13.34 1.67 -0.58
C SER A 121 13.29 3.18 -0.77
N VAL A 122 12.43 3.86 -0.01
CA VAL A 122 12.20 5.31 -0.05
C VAL A 122 12.36 5.88 1.36
N VAL A 123 13.30 6.79 1.55
CA VAL A 123 13.52 7.47 2.83
C VAL A 123 13.08 8.92 2.70
N ARG A 124 11.88 9.24 3.19
CA ARG A 124 11.25 10.56 3.08
C ARG A 124 10.30 10.80 4.26
N PRO A 125 9.97 12.08 4.59
CA PRO A 125 9.00 12.39 5.63
C PRO A 125 7.60 11.91 5.24
N PHE A 126 6.73 11.77 6.23
CA PHE A 126 5.34 11.36 6.01
C PHE A 126 4.52 12.40 5.23
N GLU A 127 4.87 13.68 5.38
CA GLU A 127 4.22 14.80 4.70
C GLU A 127 4.68 15.00 3.24
N ASP A 128 5.66 14.19 2.79
CA ASP A 128 6.17 14.16 1.42
C ASP A 128 6.76 12.77 1.12
N PRO A 129 5.93 11.70 1.11
CA PRO A 129 6.40 10.32 1.15
C PRO A 129 6.81 9.75 -0.21
N ALA A 130 6.31 10.34 -1.30
CA ALA A 130 6.64 9.87 -2.65
C ALA A 130 8.01 10.40 -3.09
N PRO A 131 8.77 9.63 -3.89
CA PRO A 131 9.96 10.17 -4.54
C PRO A 131 9.61 11.41 -5.38
N PRO A 132 10.55 12.36 -5.55
CA PRO A 132 10.36 13.50 -6.44
C PRO A 132 9.92 13.02 -7.83
N ASP A 133 9.00 13.75 -8.46
CA ASP A 133 8.47 13.46 -9.79
C ASP A 133 7.70 12.11 -9.90
N MET A 134 7.44 11.45 -8.77
CA MET A 134 6.66 10.22 -8.70
C MET A 134 5.24 10.49 -8.20
N HIS A 135 4.30 10.35 -9.10
CA HIS A 135 2.85 10.41 -8.88
C HIS A 135 2.17 9.28 -9.66
N ASP A 136 0.85 9.29 -9.74
CA ASP A 136 0.05 8.28 -10.45
C ASP A 136 0.18 6.86 -9.86
N PHE A 137 0.30 6.78 -8.53
CA PHE A 137 0.21 5.50 -7.84
C PHE A 137 -1.21 4.94 -7.97
N ASP A 138 -1.30 3.63 -8.21
CA ASP A 138 -2.56 2.90 -8.21
C ASP A 138 -3.12 2.77 -6.80
N LEU A 139 -2.21 2.62 -5.83
CA LEU A 139 -2.52 2.27 -4.45
C LEU A 139 -1.51 2.92 -3.50
N VAL A 140 -2.03 3.49 -2.42
CA VAL A 140 -1.27 3.88 -1.22
C VAL A 140 -1.75 3.01 -0.06
N THR A 141 -0.82 2.43 0.70
CA THR A 141 -1.13 1.65 1.91
C THR A 141 -0.49 2.27 3.13
N PHE A 142 -1.25 2.38 4.23
CA PHE A 142 -0.77 2.94 5.48
C PHE A 142 -1.35 2.15 6.66
N PHE A 143 -0.52 1.30 7.30
CA PHE A 143 -0.96 0.35 8.31
C PHE A 143 -0.13 0.38 9.56
N TYR A 144 -0.80 0.28 10.72
CA TYR A 144 -0.21 0.16 12.05
C TYR A 144 0.68 1.36 12.43
N ALA A 145 0.33 2.56 11.97
CA ALA A 145 1.16 3.74 12.16
C ALA A 145 0.38 5.05 12.27
N TYR A 146 -0.94 5.05 12.14
CA TYR A 146 -1.73 6.29 12.27
C TYR A 146 -1.62 6.85 13.69
N HIS A 147 -1.67 5.97 14.70
CA HIS A 147 -1.40 6.36 16.09
C HIS A 147 0.03 6.90 16.26
N ASP A 148 1.04 6.28 15.60
CA ASP A 148 2.43 6.72 15.71
C ASP A 148 2.65 8.11 15.12
N VAL A 149 2.15 8.39 13.91
CA VAL A 149 2.31 9.73 13.28
C VAL A 149 1.59 10.80 14.07
N THR A 150 0.44 10.46 14.68
CA THR A 150 -0.27 11.36 15.59
C THR A 150 0.54 11.68 16.84
N TYR A 151 1.09 10.66 17.47
CA TYR A 151 1.96 10.79 18.64
C TYR A 151 3.26 11.56 18.34
N LEU A 152 3.84 11.34 17.16
CA LEU A 152 5.08 12.01 16.73
C LEU A 152 4.85 13.47 16.30
N GLY A 153 3.61 13.94 16.27
CA GLY A 153 3.28 15.33 15.89
C GLY A 153 3.43 15.62 14.41
N VAL A 154 3.29 14.60 13.56
CA VAL A 154 3.24 14.75 12.10
C VAL A 154 1.99 15.58 11.73
N ASP A 155 2.12 16.51 10.81
CA ASP A 155 0.97 17.23 10.22
C ASP A 155 0.14 16.24 9.39
N ARG A 156 -0.89 15.65 10.02
CA ARG A 156 -1.73 14.64 9.41
C ARG A 156 -2.50 15.16 8.19
N ALA A 157 -2.94 16.42 8.22
CA ALA A 157 -3.64 17.02 7.09
C ALA A 157 -2.71 17.12 5.87
N LYS A 158 -1.47 17.56 6.08
CA LYS A 158 -0.45 17.63 5.04
C LYS A 158 -0.06 16.22 4.55
N MET A 159 0.10 15.27 5.46
CA MET A 159 0.38 13.87 5.15
C MET A 159 -0.71 13.25 4.27
N ILE A 160 -1.98 13.36 4.67
CA ILE A 160 -3.10 12.79 3.91
C ILE A 160 -3.23 13.47 2.55
N LYS A 161 -3.01 14.80 2.50
CA LYS A 161 -2.95 15.51 1.22
C LYS A 161 -1.84 14.98 0.31
N ALA A 162 -0.66 14.68 0.85
CA ALA A 162 0.44 14.11 0.07
C ALA A 162 0.08 12.70 -0.45
N PHE A 163 -0.65 11.88 0.31
CA PHE A 163 -1.18 10.60 -0.19
C PHE A 163 -2.18 10.82 -1.33
N TYR A 164 -3.05 11.82 -1.19
CA TYR A 164 -4.01 12.18 -2.24
C TYR A 164 -3.29 12.62 -3.52
N ASP A 165 -2.29 13.49 -3.40
CA ASP A 165 -1.55 14.02 -4.54
C ASP A 165 -0.74 12.92 -5.25
N ALA A 166 -0.18 11.96 -4.49
CA ALA A 166 0.56 10.83 -5.03
C ALA A 166 -0.29 9.86 -5.86
N LEU A 167 -1.58 9.72 -5.55
CA LEU A 167 -2.47 8.80 -6.24
C LEU A 167 -2.94 9.36 -7.59
N LYS A 168 -3.09 8.48 -8.58
CA LYS A 168 -3.81 8.80 -9.83
C LYS A 168 -5.30 9.02 -9.56
N PRO A 169 -6.05 9.70 -10.43
CA PRO A 169 -7.51 9.69 -10.40
C PRO A 169 -8.04 8.25 -10.38
N GLY A 170 -8.98 7.96 -9.48
CA GLY A 170 -9.49 6.61 -9.23
C GLY A 170 -8.57 5.68 -8.45
N GLY A 171 -7.36 6.12 -8.07
CA GLY A 171 -6.45 5.38 -7.20
C GLY A 171 -6.99 5.23 -5.77
N GLU A 172 -6.52 4.23 -5.05
CA GLU A 172 -7.06 3.84 -3.75
C GLU A 172 -6.06 4.07 -2.60
N LEU A 173 -6.58 4.53 -1.47
CA LEU A 173 -5.88 4.57 -0.19
C LEU A 173 -6.49 3.51 0.73
N VAL A 174 -5.64 2.65 1.30
CA VAL A 174 -6.08 1.68 2.31
C VAL A 174 -5.30 1.91 3.61
N VAL A 175 -6.05 2.14 4.67
CA VAL A 175 -5.53 2.46 6.00
C VAL A 175 -6.02 1.43 7.01
N GLY A 176 -5.19 1.10 7.98
CA GLY A 176 -5.61 0.27 9.10
C GLY A 176 -4.74 0.48 10.32
N ASP A 177 -5.36 0.49 11.49
CA ASP A 177 -4.64 0.63 12.74
C ASP A 177 -5.36 -0.09 13.88
N TYR A 178 -4.71 -0.18 15.03
CA TYR A 178 -5.29 -0.72 16.26
C TYR A 178 -6.41 0.19 16.76
N SER A 179 -7.59 -0.38 16.94
CA SER A 179 -8.80 0.38 17.30
C SER A 179 -8.71 0.92 18.73
N ALA A 180 -8.86 2.22 18.89
CA ALA A 180 -9.17 2.85 20.18
C ALA A 180 -10.67 2.70 20.53
N LYS A 181 -11.07 3.12 21.71
CA LYS A 181 -12.50 3.25 22.06
C LYS A 181 -13.12 4.31 21.17
N PRO A 182 -14.37 4.11 20.72
CA PRO A 182 -15.08 5.14 19.97
C PRO A 182 -15.11 6.47 20.71
N GLY A 183 -14.75 7.55 20.06
CA GLY A 183 -14.71 8.89 20.63
C GLY A 183 -13.46 9.20 21.47
N ALA A 184 -12.45 8.31 21.46
CA ALA A 184 -11.18 8.58 22.13
C ALA A 184 -10.38 9.72 21.49
N GLY A 185 -10.66 10.02 20.22
CA GLY A 185 -9.89 11.02 19.50
C GLY A 185 -8.40 10.67 19.47
N THR A 186 -7.55 11.55 20.00
CA THR A 186 -6.10 11.32 20.07
C THR A 186 -5.59 10.93 21.47
N SER A 187 -6.46 10.69 22.46
CA SER A 187 -6.05 10.44 23.84
C SER A 187 -5.23 9.16 24.02
N ASP A 188 -5.53 8.15 23.22
CA ASP A 188 -5.00 6.80 23.36
C ASP A 188 -3.75 6.51 22.51
N VAL A 189 -3.39 7.44 21.61
CA VAL A 189 -2.29 7.21 20.64
C VAL A 189 -0.94 6.98 21.31
N LYS A 190 -0.64 7.74 22.37
CA LYS A 190 0.65 7.68 23.06
C LYS A 190 0.73 6.54 24.09
N THR A 191 -0.36 6.29 24.79
CA THR A 191 -0.41 5.39 25.95
C THR A 191 -0.82 3.99 25.57
N LEU A 192 -1.81 3.86 24.67
CA LEU A 192 -2.34 2.58 24.26
C LEU A 192 -1.90 2.16 22.84
N HIS A 193 -1.22 3.03 22.09
CA HIS A 193 -0.86 2.81 20.68
C HIS A 193 -2.08 2.34 19.88
N ARG A 194 -3.16 3.13 19.97
CA ARG A 194 -4.44 2.89 19.31
C ARG A 194 -4.96 4.18 18.69
N SER A 195 -5.66 4.09 17.58
CA SER A 195 -6.25 5.22 16.86
C SER A 195 -7.76 5.13 16.82
N ASP A 196 -8.43 6.29 16.84
CA ASP A 196 -9.91 6.38 16.74
C ASP A 196 -10.31 6.30 15.27
N GLU A 197 -10.93 5.18 14.89
CA GLU A 197 -11.39 4.90 13.52
C GLU A 197 -12.23 6.05 12.93
N ALA A 198 -13.15 6.62 13.74
CA ALA A 198 -14.05 7.67 13.27
C ALA A 198 -13.29 8.98 12.99
N LEU A 199 -12.33 9.33 13.84
CA LEU A 199 -11.48 10.49 13.64
C LEU A 199 -10.63 10.32 12.37
N ASP A 200 -9.92 9.20 12.25
CA ASP A 200 -9.04 8.95 11.11
C ASP A 200 -9.81 8.94 9.79
N ARG A 201 -10.99 8.32 9.78
CA ARG A 201 -11.89 8.37 8.63
C ARG A 201 -12.30 9.79 8.27
N SER A 202 -12.70 10.60 9.25
CA SER A 202 -13.15 11.97 9.01
C SER A 202 -12.05 12.86 8.44
N GLU A 203 -10.80 12.69 8.90
CA GLU A 203 -9.63 13.42 8.38
C GLU A 203 -9.32 13.05 6.92
N ILE A 204 -9.41 11.75 6.58
CA ILE A 204 -9.18 11.27 5.23
C ILE A 204 -10.28 11.76 4.27
N GLU A 205 -11.54 11.71 4.69
CA GLU A 205 -12.66 12.23 3.91
C GLU A 205 -12.57 13.77 3.71
N ALA A 206 -12.11 14.52 4.74
CA ALA A 206 -11.89 15.96 4.65
C ALA A 206 -10.80 16.35 3.63
N ALA A 207 -9.83 15.47 3.36
CA ALA A 207 -8.84 15.67 2.31
C ALA A 207 -9.36 15.39 0.88
N GLY A 208 -10.63 15.01 0.73
CA GLY A 208 -11.30 14.79 -0.56
C GLY A 208 -11.44 13.34 -1.00
N PHE A 209 -10.95 12.40 -0.21
CA PHE A 209 -11.16 10.98 -0.47
C PHE A 209 -12.64 10.58 -0.28
N LYS A 210 -13.07 9.57 -1.03
CA LYS A 210 -14.38 8.94 -0.84
C LYS A 210 -14.21 7.59 -0.16
N PHE A 211 -14.86 7.39 0.96
CA PHE A 211 -14.93 6.09 1.62
C PHE A 211 -15.61 5.07 0.71
N ILE A 212 -15.03 3.85 0.63
CA ILE A 212 -15.54 2.77 -0.23
C ILE A 212 -15.98 1.59 0.62
N ASP A 213 -15.12 1.14 1.54
CA ASP A 213 -15.30 -0.14 2.21
C ASP A 213 -14.59 -0.20 3.57
N ARG A 214 -15.06 -1.10 4.43
CA ARG A 214 -14.48 -1.43 5.72
C ARG A 214 -14.22 -2.95 5.80
N GLY A 215 -13.00 -3.33 6.17
CA GLY A 215 -12.66 -4.72 6.37
C GLY A 215 -12.87 -5.16 7.82
N ASP A 216 -13.65 -6.21 8.04
CA ASP A 216 -13.98 -6.71 9.37
C ASP A 216 -13.23 -7.99 9.77
N PHE A 217 -12.37 -8.51 8.91
CA PHE A 217 -11.68 -9.79 9.15
C PHE A 217 -10.58 -9.73 10.24
N LEU A 218 -10.21 -8.53 10.71
CA LEU A 218 -9.34 -8.30 11.87
C LEU A 218 -10.11 -7.71 13.07
N HIS A 219 -11.44 -7.68 12.99
CA HIS A 219 -12.27 -7.23 14.10
C HIS A 219 -12.26 -8.26 15.25
N VAL A 220 -12.00 -7.78 16.46
CA VAL A 220 -12.00 -8.58 17.69
C VAL A 220 -13.01 -8.01 18.67
N ALA A 221 -14.21 -8.54 18.66
CA ALA A 221 -15.32 -8.06 19.51
C ALA A 221 -15.01 -8.12 21.02
N GLY A 222 -14.11 -9.00 21.46
CA GLY A 222 -13.72 -9.16 22.86
C GLY A 222 -12.60 -8.22 23.33
N ASP A 223 -12.02 -7.40 22.45
CA ASP A 223 -10.98 -6.43 22.82
C ASP A 223 -11.63 -5.21 23.52
N ALA A 224 -11.39 -5.07 24.81
CA ALA A 224 -11.90 -3.95 25.60
C ALA A 224 -11.25 -2.59 25.22
N ARG A 225 -10.20 -2.60 24.42
CA ARG A 225 -9.45 -1.43 23.93
C ARG A 225 -8.94 -0.52 25.05
N ASP A 226 -8.57 -1.09 26.17
CA ASP A 226 -8.07 -0.40 27.38
C ASP A 226 -6.62 -0.77 27.74
N ALA A 227 -6.02 -1.68 26.99
CA ALA A 227 -4.62 -2.09 27.11
C ALA A 227 -3.82 -1.65 25.89
N PRO A 228 -2.49 -1.41 26.05
CA PRO A 228 -1.62 -1.10 24.93
C PRO A 228 -1.62 -2.21 23.87
N SER A 229 -1.74 -1.84 22.59
CA SER A 229 -1.88 -2.80 21.49
C SER A 229 -0.70 -3.79 21.39
N HIS A 230 0.50 -3.38 21.73
CA HIS A 230 1.73 -4.19 21.65
C HIS A 230 1.95 -5.15 22.82
N SER A 231 1.19 -4.99 23.92
CA SER A 231 1.33 -5.78 25.15
C SER A 231 0.01 -6.42 25.62
N ALA A 232 -1.04 -6.33 24.78
CA ALA A 232 -2.31 -6.96 25.09
C ALA A 232 -2.16 -8.49 25.18
N ALA A 233 -2.71 -9.09 26.25
CA ALA A 233 -2.69 -10.53 26.43
C ALA A 233 -3.64 -11.27 25.49
N GLN A 234 -4.56 -10.57 24.86
CA GLN A 234 -5.58 -11.07 23.92
C GLN A 234 -5.35 -10.47 22.53
N PRO A 235 -5.91 -11.09 21.47
CA PRO A 235 -5.91 -10.48 20.15
C PRO A 235 -6.47 -9.06 20.19
N VAL A 236 -5.82 -8.16 19.46
CA VAL A 236 -6.15 -6.73 19.43
C VAL A 236 -7.04 -6.42 18.22
N ASP A 237 -8.08 -5.65 18.46
CA ASP A 237 -8.99 -5.18 17.41
C ASP A 237 -8.28 -4.19 16.47
N ILE A 238 -8.48 -4.41 15.15
CA ILE A 238 -7.88 -3.60 14.11
C ILE A 238 -8.98 -3.21 13.12
N TYR A 239 -9.12 -1.92 12.87
CA TYR A 239 -9.96 -1.44 11.79
C TYR A 239 -9.18 -1.37 10.48
N LEU A 240 -9.90 -1.53 9.38
CA LEU A 240 -9.40 -1.41 8.01
C LEU A 240 -10.37 -0.57 7.19
N LEU A 241 -9.88 0.51 6.61
CA LEU A 241 -10.68 1.44 5.82
C LEU A 241 -10.09 1.57 4.41
N LYS A 242 -10.96 1.54 3.41
CA LYS A 242 -10.60 1.76 2.02
C LYS A 242 -11.27 2.99 1.48
N PHE A 243 -10.49 3.80 0.78
CA PHE A 243 -10.93 5.04 0.17
C PHE A 243 -10.49 5.10 -1.29
N ARG A 244 -11.14 5.98 -2.06
CA ARG A 244 -10.80 6.28 -3.45
C ARG A 244 -10.60 7.78 -3.66
N LYS A 245 -9.56 8.13 -4.40
CA LYS A 245 -9.42 9.46 -4.97
C LYS A 245 -10.45 9.59 -6.11
N PRO A 246 -11.36 10.58 -6.11
CA PRO A 246 -12.27 10.82 -7.24
C PRO A 246 -11.53 10.97 -8.56
N GLY A 247 -12.22 10.61 -9.67
CA GLY A 247 -11.70 10.78 -11.02
C GLY A 247 -11.80 12.21 -11.54
#